data_1c4480a0b0d859c254768b23a34df499
#
_entry.id   1c4480a0b0d859c254768b23a34df499
#
_cell.length_a   1.000
_cell.length_b   1.000
_cell.length_c   1.000
_cell.angle_alpha   90.00
_cell.angle_beta   90.00
_cell.angle_gamma   90.00
#
_symmetry.space_group_name_H-M   'P 1'
#
loop_
_entity.id
_entity.type
_entity.pdbx_description
1 polymer ?
#
loop_
_entity_poly.entity_id
_entity_poly.type
_entity_poly.pdbx_seq_one_letter_code
_entity_poly.pdbx_strand_id
1 'polypeptide(L)'
;MENASQKKSRKWRERIAFALGNLGHSAFYGALSTYFIVFVTSGMFDGVEKSIANKLIGLITGLVVIIRLAEVLVDPVIGNVVDNTQTKWGKFKPWQVIGSVVSSILLVVIFTGIFGLAKTNWILFAILFVIIFITLDVFYSFCDVAYWGMVPAISEDSKERGVLTSFGSFTGSIGWNGLTIIVVPVTTFFTFLATGKHEQGPQGWLAFAIIIAILAILSALAVASGTTEKTNVLREAANEKTTIKDVFLGIIHNDQMLWISLAYLMYSIAYVATNGVLFYLFKFVLGKPNEFWIAGIIATVVGFFTAPLYPILNKFIPRKTLFAIGQLSMIVSYLLFIFGRSNLVLIIIGLVLFNFTFAQLVTVLSLTDSIEYGQLKNGNRNEAVTLAVRPMLDKISGAFSNGIVGTIALLAGMTGSATAKDMTPQNIHTFELLAFYLPLALAILSLLIFVFKVKITEKEHAKIVEELQTKLASGEASATEPELSKVVTTELLAPADGSFMKLSEVLDENNRPLSGTGFAIKPQNGHVYAPFDGTVKFTFSTKHTLGIISDDGLEAIIHVGLGKP
;
A
#
# COMPACT_ATOMS: atom_id res chain seq x y z
N MET A 1 -32.30 -19.51 2.79
CA MET A 1 -32.04 -18.25 3.53
C MET A 1 -30.96 -18.53 4.59
N GLU A 2 -29.83 -17.84 4.51
CA GLU A 2 -28.73 -17.99 5.48
C GLU A 2 -29.17 -17.35 6.81
N ASN A 3 -29.08 -18.10 7.93
CA ASN A 3 -29.50 -17.63 9.24
C ASN A 3 -28.58 -16.47 9.70
N ALA A 4 -29.08 -15.46 10.42
CA ALA A 4 -28.30 -14.28 10.89
C ALA A 4 -27.00 -14.68 11.62
N SER A 5 -27.02 -15.79 12.37
CA SER A 5 -25.86 -16.36 13.04
C SER A 5 -24.80 -16.87 12.04
N GLN A 6 -25.22 -17.55 10.96
CA GLN A 6 -24.32 -18.05 9.91
C GLN A 6 -23.68 -16.91 9.12
N LYS A 7 -24.46 -15.85 8.81
CA LYS A 7 -23.96 -14.64 8.16
C LYS A 7 -22.91 -13.91 9.01
N LYS A 8 -23.12 -13.82 10.33
CA LYS A 8 -22.15 -13.23 11.27
C LYS A 8 -20.86 -14.06 11.35
N SER A 9 -20.97 -15.39 11.43
CA SER A 9 -19.81 -16.31 11.46
C SER A 9 -19.00 -16.22 10.18
N ARG A 10 -19.64 -16.18 8.99
CA ARG A 10 -18.97 -16.01 7.71
C ARG A 10 -18.19 -14.69 7.63
N LYS A 11 -18.77 -13.57 8.04
CA LYS A 11 -18.09 -12.27 8.06
C LYS A 11 -16.82 -12.29 8.94
N TRP A 12 -16.90 -12.90 10.13
CA TRP A 12 -15.74 -13.03 11.00
C TRP A 12 -14.64 -13.90 10.40
N ARG A 13 -15.01 -15.02 9.76
CA ARG A 13 -14.06 -15.88 9.04
C ARG A 13 -13.34 -15.11 7.93
N GLU A 14 -14.08 -14.36 7.10
CA GLU A 14 -13.53 -13.54 6.02
C GLU A 14 -12.58 -12.46 6.55
N ARG A 15 -12.93 -11.78 7.65
CA ARG A 15 -12.06 -10.78 8.30
C ARG A 15 -10.76 -11.37 8.82
N ILE A 16 -10.83 -12.50 9.53
CA ILE A 16 -9.65 -13.18 10.08
C ILE A 16 -8.78 -13.71 8.95
N ALA A 17 -9.36 -14.33 7.94
CA ALA A 17 -8.64 -14.86 6.79
C ALA A 17 -7.91 -13.76 6.02
N PHE A 18 -8.59 -12.64 5.76
CA PHE A 18 -7.98 -11.48 5.11
C PHE A 18 -6.86 -10.87 5.96
N ALA A 19 -7.05 -10.73 7.27
CA ALA A 19 -6.03 -10.26 8.20
C ALA A 19 -4.80 -11.17 8.23
N LEU A 20 -4.99 -12.49 8.34
CA LEU A 20 -3.89 -13.46 8.27
C LEU A 20 -3.17 -13.39 6.92
N GLY A 21 -3.89 -13.07 5.84
CA GLY A 21 -3.30 -12.84 4.52
C GLY A 21 -2.26 -11.74 4.56
N ASN A 22 -2.55 -10.59 5.15
CA ASN A 22 -1.59 -9.48 5.18
C ASN A 22 -0.40 -9.71 6.13
N LEU A 23 -0.55 -10.57 7.12
CA LEU A 23 0.57 -10.94 7.99
C LEU A 23 1.74 -11.50 7.18
N GLY A 24 1.49 -12.55 6.38
CA GLY A 24 2.53 -13.18 5.57
C GLY A 24 2.91 -12.35 4.34
N HIS A 25 1.96 -11.66 3.73
CA HIS A 25 2.20 -10.77 2.60
C HIS A 25 3.17 -9.63 2.97
N SER A 26 2.91 -8.94 4.08
CA SER A 26 3.78 -7.86 4.58
C SER A 26 5.12 -8.38 5.12
N ALA A 27 5.15 -9.57 5.70
CA ALA A 27 6.40 -10.21 6.12
C ALA A 27 7.27 -10.54 4.90
N PHE A 28 6.70 -11.09 3.83
CA PHE A 28 7.42 -11.37 2.59
C PHE A 28 8.00 -10.10 1.97
N TYR A 29 7.17 -9.06 1.87
CA TYR A 29 7.61 -7.77 1.32
C TYR A 29 8.70 -7.11 2.17
N GLY A 30 8.60 -7.18 3.49
CA GLY A 30 9.63 -6.69 4.42
C GLY A 30 10.94 -7.47 4.30
N ALA A 31 10.87 -8.80 4.13
CA ALA A 31 12.05 -9.62 3.88
C ALA A 31 12.74 -9.23 2.57
N LEU A 32 11.97 -9.03 1.50
CA LEU A 32 12.48 -8.66 0.18
C LEU A 32 12.98 -7.21 0.11
N SER A 33 12.30 -6.28 0.79
CA SER A 33 12.62 -4.84 0.70
C SER A 33 13.69 -4.38 1.69
N THR A 34 13.88 -5.09 2.81
CA THR A 34 14.82 -4.68 3.86
C THR A 34 15.92 -5.73 4.06
N TYR A 35 15.54 -6.97 4.34
CA TYR A 35 16.51 -7.99 4.77
C TYR A 35 17.22 -8.69 3.62
N PHE A 36 16.67 -8.64 2.41
CA PHE A 36 17.35 -9.14 1.23
C PHE A 36 18.68 -8.42 0.99
N ILE A 37 18.71 -7.09 1.03
CA ILE A 37 19.97 -6.33 0.83
C ILE A 37 20.95 -6.55 1.99
N VAL A 38 20.45 -6.77 3.21
CA VAL A 38 21.29 -7.15 4.35
C VAL A 38 21.94 -8.51 4.12
N PHE A 39 21.19 -9.49 3.60
CA PHE A 39 21.75 -10.80 3.25
C PHE A 39 22.76 -10.69 2.11
N VAL A 40 22.48 -9.92 1.06
CA VAL A 40 23.39 -9.68 -0.08
C VAL A 40 24.73 -9.13 0.40
N THR A 41 24.69 -8.19 1.34
CA THR A 41 25.91 -7.51 1.83
C THR A 41 26.65 -8.28 2.91
N SER A 42 25.98 -9.18 3.68
CA SER A 42 26.57 -9.82 4.84
C SER A 42 26.73 -11.35 4.76
N GLY A 43 25.97 -12.05 3.92
CA GLY A 43 25.94 -13.51 3.93
C GLY A 43 25.97 -14.20 2.57
N MET A 44 25.45 -13.56 1.52
CA MET A 44 25.27 -14.18 0.19
C MET A 44 26.60 -14.59 -0.46
N PHE A 45 27.65 -13.82 -0.26
CA PHE A 45 28.96 -13.99 -0.88
C PHE A 45 30.03 -14.50 0.09
N ASP A 46 29.61 -15.20 1.16
CA ASP A 46 30.55 -15.84 2.06
C ASP A 46 31.44 -16.85 1.32
N GLY A 47 32.80 -16.71 1.49
CA GLY A 47 33.79 -17.52 0.79
C GLY A 47 34.00 -17.16 -0.69
N VAL A 48 33.46 -16.05 -1.20
CA VAL A 48 33.79 -15.46 -2.50
C VAL A 48 34.91 -14.43 -2.32
N GLU A 49 35.80 -14.29 -3.31
CA GLU A 49 36.83 -13.25 -3.30
C GLU A 49 36.24 -11.85 -3.10
N LYS A 50 36.78 -11.07 -2.17
CA LYS A 50 36.25 -9.76 -1.77
C LYS A 50 36.05 -8.79 -2.95
N SER A 51 36.95 -8.81 -3.92
CA SER A 51 36.87 -7.99 -5.14
C SER A 51 35.60 -8.34 -5.95
N ILE A 52 35.35 -9.64 -6.17
CA ILE A 52 34.19 -10.16 -6.90
C ILE A 52 32.92 -9.93 -6.08
N ALA A 53 32.94 -10.21 -4.78
CA ALA A 53 31.81 -9.99 -3.89
C ALA A 53 31.35 -8.53 -3.92
N ASN A 54 32.24 -7.56 -3.80
CA ASN A 54 31.90 -6.14 -3.85
C ASN A 54 31.32 -5.71 -5.22
N LYS A 55 31.87 -6.27 -6.34
CA LYS A 55 31.29 -6.03 -7.68
C LYS A 55 29.86 -6.57 -7.78
N LEU A 56 29.62 -7.78 -7.28
CA LEU A 56 28.28 -8.39 -7.30
C LEU A 56 27.30 -7.65 -6.39
N ILE A 57 27.71 -7.22 -5.20
CA ILE A 57 26.90 -6.40 -4.30
C ILE A 57 26.48 -5.10 -5.00
N GLY A 58 27.42 -4.40 -5.64
CA GLY A 58 27.13 -3.16 -6.37
C GLY A 58 26.19 -3.39 -7.56
N LEU A 59 26.41 -4.46 -8.33
CA LEU A 59 25.57 -4.85 -9.46
C LEU A 59 24.15 -5.19 -8.98
N ILE A 60 24.00 -6.02 -7.95
CA ILE A 60 22.69 -6.40 -7.40
C ILE A 60 21.97 -5.17 -6.86
N THR A 61 22.65 -4.32 -6.10
CA THR A 61 22.08 -3.09 -5.55
C THR A 61 21.51 -2.20 -6.66
N GLY A 62 22.27 -1.98 -7.74
CA GLY A 62 21.80 -1.20 -8.89
C GLY A 62 20.65 -1.87 -9.65
N LEU A 63 20.74 -3.17 -9.89
CA LEU A 63 19.70 -3.93 -10.60
C LEU A 63 18.38 -3.94 -9.82
N VAL A 64 18.42 -4.13 -8.51
CA VAL A 64 17.22 -4.12 -7.67
C VAL A 64 16.50 -2.77 -7.76
N VAL A 65 17.22 -1.66 -7.76
CA VAL A 65 16.62 -0.33 -7.96
C VAL A 65 15.92 -0.25 -9.32
N ILE A 66 16.59 -0.67 -10.39
CA ILE A 66 16.03 -0.60 -11.75
C ILE A 66 14.80 -1.50 -11.87
N ILE A 67 14.87 -2.75 -11.39
CA ILE A 67 13.76 -3.71 -11.47
C ILE A 67 12.55 -3.21 -10.67
N ARG A 68 12.78 -2.71 -9.47
CA ARG A 68 11.72 -2.15 -8.61
C ARG A 68 11.07 -0.88 -9.20
N LEU A 69 11.83 -0.05 -9.89
CA LEU A 69 11.26 1.09 -10.63
C LEU A 69 10.47 0.62 -11.86
N ALA A 70 10.96 -0.42 -12.56
CA ALA A 70 10.24 -1.02 -13.67
C ALA A 70 8.93 -1.70 -13.23
N GLU A 71 8.88 -2.28 -12.02
CA GLU A 71 7.67 -2.87 -11.43
C GLU A 71 6.49 -1.89 -11.47
N VAL A 72 6.73 -0.62 -11.16
CA VAL A 72 5.69 0.43 -11.21
C VAL A 72 5.05 0.52 -12.60
N LEU A 73 5.82 0.28 -13.66
CA LEU A 73 5.34 0.30 -15.04
C LEU A 73 4.63 -1.01 -15.44
N VAL A 74 4.96 -2.10 -14.80
CA VAL A 74 4.42 -3.45 -15.11
C VAL A 74 3.11 -3.71 -14.36
N ASP A 75 2.91 -3.13 -13.19
CA ASP A 75 1.73 -3.36 -12.34
C ASP A 75 0.38 -3.19 -13.04
N PRO A 76 0.12 -2.19 -13.89
CA PRO A 76 -1.14 -2.09 -14.61
C PRO A 76 -1.35 -3.21 -15.63
N VAL A 77 -0.26 -3.72 -16.22
CA VAL A 77 -0.34 -4.89 -17.11
C VAL A 77 -0.75 -6.12 -16.30
N ILE A 78 -0.13 -6.31 -15.14
CA ILE A 78 -0.49 -7.36 -14.19
C ILE A 78 -1.95 -7.20 -13.75
N GLY A 79 -2.37 -5.98 -13.37
CA GLY A 79 -3.75 -5.68 -13.01
C GLY A 79 -4.73 -6.08 -14.11
N ASN A 80 -4.42 -5.75 -15.36
CA ASN A 80 -5.25 -6.12 -16.50
C ASN A 80 -5.33 -7.66 -16.69
N VAL A 81 -4.24 -8.38 -16.50
CA VAL A 81 -4.24 -9.87 -16.55
C VAL A 81 -5.10 -10.45 -15.44
N VAL A 82 -4.94 -9.98 -14.21
CA VAL A 82 -5.75 -10.39 -13.05
C VAL A 82 -7.23 -10.09 -13.33
N ASP A 83 -7.52 -8.90 -13.86
CA ASP A 83 -8.89 -8.44 -14.12
C ASP A 83 -9.61 -9.27 -15.19
N ASN A 84 -8.90 -9.78 -16.18
CA ASN A 84 -9.46 -10.62 -17.22
C ASN A 84 -9.46 -12.13 -16.87
N THR A 85 -8.98 -12.49 -15.68
CA THR A 85 -8.94 -13.90 -15.25
C THR A 85 -10.32 -14.35 -14.77
N GLN A 86 -10.80 -15.47 -15.32
CA GLN A 86 -12.03 -16.13 -14.89
C GLN A 86 -11.74 -17.61 -14.60
N THR A 87 -11.79 -17.98 -13.34
CA THR A 87 -11.59 -19.38 -12.90
C THR A 87 -12.68 -19.84 -11.94
N LYS A 88 -12.77 -21.17 -11.74
CA LYS A 88 -13.69 -21.76 -10.74
C LYS A 88 -13.39 -21.30 -9.31
N TRP A 89 -12.16 -20.83 -9.03
CA TRP A 89 -11.75 -20.32 -7.72
C TRP A 89 -12.07 -18.84 -7.54
N GLY A 90 -12.44 -18.15 -8.59
CA GLY A 90 -12.62 -16.71 -8.66
C GLY A 90 -11.56 -16.04 -9.54
N LYS A 91 -11.45 -14.73 -9.43
CA LYS A 91 -10.59 -13.87 -10.24
C LYS A 91 -9.22 -13.67 -9.57
N PHE A 92 -9.21 -13.39 -8.26
CA PHE A 92 -8.03 -12.99 -7.49
C PHE A 92 -7.31 -14.16 -6.82
N LYS A 93 -8.05 -15.14 -6.27
CA LYS A 93 -7.48 -16.25 -5.51
C LYS A 93 -6.40 -17.05 -6.25
N PRO A 94 -6.56 -17.38 -7.54
CA PRO A 94 -5.52 -18.11 -8.27
C PRO A 94 -4.19 -17.35 -8.27
N TRP A 95 -4.23 -16.05 -8.57
CA TRP A 95 -3.04 -15.22 -8.66
C TRP A 95 -2.39 -14.98 -7.30
N GLN A 96 -3.20 -14.86 -6.25
CA GLN A 96 -2.68 -14.76 -4.89
C GLN A 96 -1.93 -16.01 -4.47
N VAL A 97 -2.47 -17.20 -4.74
CA VAL A 97 -1.83 -18.47 -4.38
C VAL A 97 -0.61 -18.75 -5.27
N ILE A 98 -0.77 -18.69 -6.60
CA ILE A 98 0.33 -18.95 -7.54
C ILE A 98 1.45 -17.92 -7.34
N GLY A 99 1.10 -16.64 -7.23
CA GLY A 99 2.06 -15.56 -7.00
C GLY A 99 2.85 -15.76 -5.71
N SER A 100 2.15 -16.08 -4.61
CA SER A 100 2.80 -16.34 -3.33
C SER A 100 3.69 -17.59 -3.36
N VAL A 101 3.24 -18.69 -3.95
CA VAL A 101 4.04 -19.94 -4.02
C VAL A 101 5.30 -19.74 -4.87
N VAL A 102 5.15 -19.20 -6.08
CA VAL A 102 6.29 -19.02 -7.00
C VAL A 102 7.29 -18.03 -6.41
N SER A 103 6.83 -16.86 -5.95
CA SER A 103 7.72 -15.85 -5.35
C SER A 103 8.42 -16.38 -4.09
N SER A 104 7.73 -17.19 -3.26
CA SER A 104 8.31 -17.79 -2.06
C SER A 104 9.40 -18.82 -2.38
N ILE A 105 9.18 -19.67 -3.38
CA ILE A 105 10.20 -20.63 -3.83
C ILE A 105 11.43 -19.89 -4.36
N LEU A 106 11.23 -18.86 -5.18
CA LEU A 106 12.32 -18.08 -5.75
C LEU A 106 13.06 -17.26 -4.67
N LEU A 107 12.36 -16.76 -3.64
CA LEU A 107 12.98 -16.13 -2.49
C LEU A 107 13.95 -17.09 -1.80
N VAL A 108 13.51 -18.32 -1.51
CA VAL A 108 14.36 -19.36 -0.90
C VAL A 108 15.57 -19.65 -1.79
N VAL A 109 15.40 -19.78 -3.10
CA VAL A 109 16.51 -20.00 -4.05
C VAL A 109 17.53 -18.85 -3.98
N ILE A 110 17.07 -17.61 -3.95
CA ILE A 110 17.97 -16.45 -3.81
C ILE A 110 18.74 -16.49 -2.49
N PHE A 111 18.07 -16.85 -1.39
CA PHE A 111 18.71 -16.94 -0.06
C PHE A 111 19.63 -18.17 0.10
N THR A 112 19.71 -19.08 -0.86
CA THR A 112 20.82 -20.06 -0.97
C THR A 112 22.07 -19.46 -1.62
N GLY A 113 22.04 -18.19 -2.04
CA GLY A 113 23.07 -17.61 -2.91
C GLY A 113 23.09 -18.29 -4.30
N ILE A 114 21.90 -18.73 -4.79
CA ILE A 114 21.76 -19.53 -6.01
C ILE A 114 22.69 -20.77 -5.93
N PHE A 115 22.56 -21.50 -4.80
CA PHE A 115 23.36 -22.69 -4.48
C PHE A 115 24.89 -22.45 -4.47
N GLY A 116 25.30 -21.22 -4.08
CA GLY A 116 26.71 -20.84 -4.01
C GLY A 116 27.40 -20.67 -5.36
N LEU A 117 26.66 -20.51 -6.43
CA LEU A 117 27.15 -20.41 -7.81
C LEU A 117 28.16 -19.25 -8.01
N ALA A 118 28.08 -18.19 -7.20
CA ALA A 118 29.03 -17.07 -7.26
C ALA A 118 30.50 -17.50 -7.00
N LYS A 119 30.72 -18.61 -6.28
CA LYS A 119 32.07 -19.14 -5.97
C LYS A 119 32.73 -19.81 -7.20
N THR A 120 31.92 -20.36 -8.08
CA THR A 120 32.41 -21.12 -9.25
C THR A 120 32.31 -20.32 -10.54
N ASN A 121 31.22 -19.60 -10.73
CA ASN A 121 31.00 -18.78 -11.94
C ASN A 121 30.14 -17.55 -11.60
N TRP A 122 30.78 -16.45 -11.25
CA TRP A 122 30.10 -15.22 -10.88
C TRP A 122 29.29 -14.57 -12.00
N ILE A 123 29.67 -14.79 -13.28
CA ILE A 123 28.96 -14.25 -14.45
C ILE A 123 27.63 -14.99 -14.61
N LEU A 124 27.65 -16.32 -14.55
CA LEU A 124 26.42 -17.14 -14.62
C LEU A 124 25.51 -16.84 -13.43
N PHE A 125 26.09 -16.65 -12.24
CA PHE A 125 25.35 -16.20 -11.05
C PHE A 125 24.61 -14.89 -11.34
N ALA A 126 25.28 -13.87 -11.88
CA ALA A 126 24.69 -12.57 -12.16
C ALA A 126 23.52 -12.66 -13.16
N ILE A 127 23.68 -13.45 -14.22
CA ILE A 127 22.63 -13.68 -15.23
C ILE A 127 21.42 -14.37 -14.60
N LEU A 128 21.64 -15.46 -13.87
CA LEU A 128 20.55 -16.20 -13.21
C LEU A 128 19.89 -15.36 -12.13
N PHE A 129 20.66 -14.57 -11.39
CA PHE A 129 20.11 -13.66 -10.40
C PHE A 129 19.09 -12.69 -11.02
N VAL A 130 19.42 -12.06 -12.14
CA VAL A 130 18.50 -11.13 -12.83
C VAL A 130 17.20 -11.84 -13.22
N ILE A 131 17.32 -13.02 -13.85
CA ILE A 131 16.14 -13.79 -14.29
C ILE A 131 15.27 -14.20 -13.11
N ILE A 132 15.89 -14.75 -12.06
CA ILE A 132 15.18 -15.21 -10.86
C ILE A 132 14.53 -14.03 -10.14
N PHE A 133 15.25 -12.91 -9.98
CA PHE A 133 14.75 -11.75 -9.26
C PHE A 133 13.58 -11.07 -10.01
N ILE A 134 13.67 -10.90 -11.33
CA ILE A 134 12.56 -10.38 -12.15
C ILE A 134 11.35 -11.29 -12.05
N THR A 135 11.56 -12.61 -12.17
CA THR A 135 10.45 -13.58 -12.06
C THR A 135 9.79 -13.53 -10.67
N LEU A 136 10.61 -13.46 -9.61
CA LEU A 136 10.12 -13.31 -8.24
C LEU A 136 9.27 -12.07 -8.09
N ASP A 137 9.76 -10.92 -8.57
CA ASP A 137 9.12 -9.61 -8.43
C ASP A 137 7.79 -9.55 -9.19
N VAL A 138 7.75 -10.08 -10.43
CA VAL A 138 6.51 -10.19 -11.22
C VAL A 138 5.46 -11.08 -10.52
N PHE A 139 5.84 -12.26 -10.02
CA PHE A 139 4.89 -13.13 -9.32
C PHE A 139 4.47 -12.57 -7.97
N TYR A 140 5.35 -11.84 -7.29
CA TYR A 140 4.97 -11.09 -6.09
C TYR A 140 3.94 -9.99 -6.44
N SER A 141 4.12 -9.23 -7.52
CA SER A 141 3.17 -8.22 -7.96
C SER A 141 1.80 -8.82 -8.31
N PHE A 142 1.74 -10.02 -8.91
CA PHE A 142 0.47 -10.74 -9.08
C PHE A 142 -0.22 -11.04 -7.74
N CYS A 143 0.56 -11.46 -6.73
CA CYS A 143 0.04 -11.70 -5.38
C CYS A 143 -0.45 -10.40 -4.73
N ASP A 144 0.29 -9.32 -4.83
CA ASP A 144 -0.02 -8.02 -4.23
C ASP A 144 -1.31 -7.40 -4.83
N VAL A 145 -1.36 -7.32 -6.15
CA VAL A 145 -2.56 -6.82 -6.87
C VAL A 145 -3.79 -7.67 -6.55
N ALA A 146 -3.63 -8.99 -6.53
CA ALA A 146 -4.72 -9.90 -6.20
C ALA A 146 -5.17 -9.75 -4.75
N TYR A 147 -4.25 -9.61 -3.79
CA TYR A 147 -4.58 -9.45 -2.37
C TYR A 147 -5.41 -8.19 -2.13
N TRP A 148 -4.96 -7.03 -2.59
CA TRP A 148 -5.69 -5.77 -2.41
C TRP A 148 -6.97 -5.72 -3.25
N GLY A 149 -6.99 -6.37 -4.41
CA GLY A 149 -8.19 -6.56 -5.23
C GLY A 149 -9.29 -7.38 -4.55
N MET A 150 -8.95 -8.22 -3.56
CA MET A 150 -9.92 -8.98 -2.78
C MET A 150 -10.83 -8.11 -1.90
N VAL A 151 -10.38 -6.93 -1.43
CA VAL A 151 -11.18 -6.07 -0.53
C VAL A 151 -12.56 -5.74 -1.12
N PRO A 152 -12.67 -5.15 -2.32
CA PRO A 152 -13.96 -4.91 -2.94
C PRO A 152 -14.66 -6.19 -3.42
N ALA A 153 -13.93 -7.30 -3.62
CA ALA A 153 -14.53 -8.57 -4.02
C ALA A 153 -15.19 -9.32 -2.84
N ILE A 154 -14.71 -9.13 -1.61
CA ILE A 154 -15.30 -9.75 -0.41
C ILE A 154 -16.59 -9.01 -0.01
N SER A 155 -16.62 -7.68 -0.08
CA SER A 155 -17.77 -6.89 0.40
C SER A 155 -18.06 -5.68 -0.46
N GLU A 156 -19.34 -5.43 -0.72
CA GLU A 156 -19.85 -4.21 -1.34
C GLU A 156 -20.04 -3.07 -0.32
N ASP A 157 -20.21 -3.42 0.96
CA ASP A 157 -20.41 -2.47 2.05
C ASP A 157 -19.10 -1.74 2.38
N SER A 158 -19.09 -0.42 2.22
CA SER A 158 -17.94 0.45 2.49
C SER A 158 -17.45 0.36 3.94
N LYS A 159 -18.37 0.19 4.92
CA LYS A 159 -18.01 0.00 6.33
C LYS A 159 -17.27 -1.33 6.54
N GLU A 160 -17.74 -2.40 5.89
CA GLU A 160 -17.09 -3.72 5.95
C GLU A 160 -15.71 -3.70 5.27
N ARG A 161 -15.56 -3.00 4.13
CA ARG A 161 -14.25 -2.78 3.48
C ARG A 161 -13.28 -2.07 4.42
N GLY A 162 -13.76 -1.03 5.13
CA GLY A 162 -12.97 -0.33 6.14
C GLY A 162 -12.49 -1.26 7.27
N VAL A 163 -13.36 -2.16 7.75
CA VAL A 163 -13.01 -3.15 8.77
C VAL A 163 -11.96 -4.13 8.23
N LEU A 164 -12.16 -4.69 7.02
CA LEU A 164 -11.20 -5.61 6.38
C LEU A 164 -9.83 -4.95 6.24
N THR A 165 -9.78 -3.73 5.71
CA THR A 165 -8.53 -2.98 5.51
C THR A 165 -7.85 -2.66 6.85
N SER A 166 -8.60 -2.31 7.89
CA SER A 166 -8.04 -2.03 9.23
C SER A 166 -7.43 -3.28 9.86
N PHE A 167 -8.13 -4.41 9.81
CA PHE A 167 -7.61 -5.69 10.31
C PHE A 167 -6.39 -6.14 9.53
N GLY A 168 -6.44 -6.01 8.19
CA GLY A 168 -5.30 -6.30 7.33
C GLY A 168 -4.09 -5.40 7.64
N SER A 169 -4.28 -4.10 7.80
CA SER A 169 -3.20 -3.16 8.12
C SER A 169 -2.56 -3.46 9.47
N PHE A 170 -3.36 -3.83 10.48
CA PHE A 170 -2.87 -4.20 11.79
C PHE A 170 -1.95 -5.44 11.73
N THR A 171 -2.42 -6.52 11.10
CA THR A 171 -1.61 -7.75 10.97
C THR A 171 -0.43 -7.58 10.03
N GLY A 172 -0.57 -6.74 8.99
CA GLY A 172 0.53 -6.36 8.11
C GLY A 172 1.64 -5.62 8.86
N SER A 173 1.29 -4.71 9.78
CA SER A 173 2.27 -4.05 10.66
C SER A 173 3.00 -5.06 11.55
N ILE A 174 2.30 -6.08 12.08
CA ILE A 174 2.93 -7.17 12.83
C ILE A 174 3.86 -7.98 11.92
N GLY A 175 3.44 -8.30 10.70
CA GLY A 175 4.26 -9.02 9.71
C GLY A 175 5.55 -8.27 9.40
N TRP A 176 5.46 -6.99 9.08
CA TRP A 176 6.62 -6.14 8.75
C TRP A 176 7.57 -5.93 9.93
N ASN A 177 7.05 -5.43 11.07
CA ASN A 177 7.90 -5.11 12.22
C ASN A 177 8.37 -6.37 12.97
N GLY A 178 7.58 -7.46 12.92
CA GLY A 178 7.96 -8.74 13.50
C GLY A 178 9.25 -9.32 12.91
N LEU A 179 9.54 -9.03 11.64
CA LEU A 179 10.82 -9.43 11.03
C LEU A 179 12.02 -8.84 11.76
N THR A 180 11.93 -7.57 12.16
CA THR A 180 13.01 -6.90 12.91
C THR A 180 13.28 -7.60 14.25
N ILE A 181 12.23 -8.17 14.85
CA ILE A 181 12.35 -8.90 16.11
C ILE A 181 13.03 -10.27 15.89
N ILE A 182 12.64 -11.00 14.83
CA ILE A 182 13.03 -12.40 14.66
C ILE A 182 14.29 -12.59 13.81
N VAL A 183 14.69 -11.64 12.97
CA VAL A 183 15.77 -11.84 11.99
C VAL A 183 17.08 -12.25 12.65
N VAL A 184 17.54 -11.53 13.68
CA VAL A 184 18.80 -11.85 14.37
C VAL A 184 18.70 -13.15 15.17
N PRO A 185 17.70 -13.36 16.04
CA PRO A 185 17.54 -14.63 16.72
C PRO A 185 17.48 -15.85 15.78
N VAL A 186 16.67 -15.77 14.72
CA VAL A 186 16.52 -16.88 13.77
C VAL A 186 17.82 -17.15 13.03
N THR A 187 18.44 -16.10 12.46
CA THR A 187 19.68 -16.28 11.69
C THR A 187 20.83 -16.79 12.56
N THR A 188 20.95 -16.29 13.79
CA THR A 188 22.00 -16.75 14.71
C THR A 188 21.74 -18.18 15.21
N PHE A 189 20.49 -18.51 15.58
CA PHE A 189 20.13 -19.84 16.08
C PHE A 189 20.37 -20.93 15.06
N PHE A 190 19.88 -20.78 13.83
CA PHE A 190 20.05 -21.80 12.79
C PHE A 190 21.49 -21.89 12.27
N THR A 191 22.25 -20.80 12.30
CA THR A 191 23.70 -20.86 12.01
C THR A 191 24.43 -21.63 13.11
N PHE A 192 24.09 -21.37 14.39
CA PHE A 192 24.66 -22.13 15.51
C PHE A 192 24.36 -23.61 15.43
N LEU A 193 23.13 -23.99 15.12
CA LEU A 193 22.78 -25.42 14.93
C LEU A 193 23.60 -26.10 13.82
N ALA A 194 23.90 -25.37 12.75
CA ALA A 194 24.60 -25.93 11.60
C ALA A 194 26.14 -25.92 11.74
N THR A 195 26.70 -24.92 12.44
CA THR A 195 28.15 -24.65 12.46
C THR A 195 28.78 -24.61 13.84
N GLY A 196 28.00 -24.55 14.91
CA GLY A 196 28.46 -24.31 16.29
C GLY A 196 28.89 -22.86 16.60
N LYS A 197 28.73 -21.93 15.63
CA LYS A 197 29.14 -20.54 15.78
C LYS A 197 27.95 -19.63 16.02
N HIS A 198 28.08 -18.70 16.98
CA HIS A 198 27.05 -17.68 17.28
C HIS A 198 27.22 -16.46 16.34
N GLU A 199 26.92 -16.65 15.07
CA GLU A 199 27.01 -15.63 14.03
C GLU A 199 25.81 -15.71 13.07
N GLN A 200 25.64 -14.73 12.18
CA GLN A 200 24.60 -14.70 11.16
C GLN A 200 25.14 -15.23 9.83
N GLY A 201 25.26 -16.53 9.74
CA GLY A 201 25.78 -17.20 8.54
C GLY A 201 24.71 -17.52 7.48
N PRO A 202 25.14 -18.01 6.31
CA PRO A 202 24.25 -18.36 5.21
C PRO A 202 23.14 -19.35 5.58
N GLN A 203 23.43 -20.30 6.49
CA GLN A 203 22.45 -21.30 6.95
C GLN A 203 21.29 -20.66 7.73
N GLY A 204 21.61 -19.66 8.56
CA GLY A 204 20.62 -18.89 9.29
C GLY A 204 19.75 -18.03 8.36
N TRP A 205 20.34 -17.40 7.37
CA TRP A 205 19.61 -16.64 6.37
C TRP A 205 18.69 -17.52 5.51
N LEU A 206 19.13 -18.72 5.14
CA LEU A 206 18.29 -19.69 4.45
C LEU A 206 17.09 -20.11 5.32
N ALA A 207 17.31 -20.43 6.59
CA ALA A 207 16.23 -20.78 7.52
C ALA A 207 15.23 -19.61 7.67
N PHE A 208 15.72 -18.39 7.78
CA PHE A 208 14.88 -17.19 7.80
C PHE A 208 14.01 -17.10 6.54
N ALA A 209 14.57 -17.26 5.35
CA ALA A 209 13.84 -17.23 4.10
C ALA A 209 12.77 -18.36 4.01
N ILE A 210 13.08 -19.57 4.47
CA ILE A 210 12.13 -20.69 4.51
C ILE A 210 10.95 -20.38 5.44
N ILE A 211 11.21 -19.82 6.62
CA ILE A 211 10.14 -19.44 7.57
C ILE A 211 9.22 -18.40 6.93
N ILE A 212 9.78 -17.36 6.28
CA ILE A 212 9.00 -16.35 5.60
C ILE A 212 8.22 -16.91 4.42
N ALA A 213 8.83 -17.79 3.63
CA ALA A 213 8.17 -18.46 2.51
C ALA A 213 6.97 -19.28 2.96
N ILE A 214 7.12 -20.08 4.02
CA ILE A 214 6.04 -20.87 4.61
C ILE A 214 4.92 -19.95 5.11
N LEU A 215 5.29 -18.89 5.85
CA LEU A 215 4.32 -17.91 6.37
C LEU A 215 3.52 -17.26 5.23
N ALA A 216 4.19 -16.83 4.16
CA ALA A 216 3.55 -16.20 3.00
C ALA A 216 2.58 -17.16 2.29
N ILE A 217 2.99 -18.41 2.06
CA ILE A 217 2.15 -19.42 1.42
C ILE A 217 0.93 -19.75 2.30
N LEU A 218 1.12 -19.97 3.60
CA LEU A 218 0.02 -20.24 4.52
C LEU A 218 -0.96 -19.08 4.59
N SER A 219 -0.46 -17.85 4.57
CA SER A 219 -1.26 -16.64 4.55
C SER A 219 -2.08 -16.49 3.25
N ALA A 220 -1.49 -16.78 2.09
CA ALA A 220 -2.21 -16.80 0.82
C ALA A 220 -3.31 -17.88 0.79
N LEU A 221 -3.01 -19.08 1.31
CA LEU A 221 -3.98 -20.16 1.44
C LEU A 221 -5.11 -19.82 2.43
N ALA A 222 -4.80 -19.12 3.52
CA ALA A 222 -5.82 -18.66 4.46
C ALA A 222 -6.83 -17.71 3.79
N VAL A 223 -6.36 -16.78 2.96
CA VAL A 223 -7.27 -15.89 2.19
C VAL A 223 -8.06 -16.71 1.16
N ALA A 224 -7.40 -17.54 0.37
CA ALA A 224 -8.05 -18.31 -0.69
C ALA A 224 -9.16 -19.25 -0.15
N SER A 225 -8.95 -19.86 1.02
CA SER A 225 -9.91 -20.78 1.64
C SER A 225 -10.94 -20.08 2.54
N GLY A 226 -10.54 -18.98 3.19
CA GLY A 226 -11.36 -18.31 4.19
C GLY A 226 -12.28 -17.22 3.67
N THR A 227 -12.05 -16.70 2.46
CA THR A 227 -12.82 -15.62 1.84
C THR A 227 -13.70 -16.12 0.70
N THR A 228 -14.70 -15.34 0.32
CA THR A 228 -15.57 -15.62 -0.84
C THR A 228 -15.58 -14.40 -1.76
N GLU A 229 -15.16 -14.59 -3.02
CA GLU A 229 -15.30 -13.55 -4.04
C GLU A 229 -16.75 -13.46 -4.48
N LYS A 230 -17.32 -12.24 -4.42
CA LYS A 230 -18.66 -11.94 -4.93
C LYS A 230 -18.52 -11.33 -6.31
N THR A 231 -19.29 -11.86 -7.25
CA THR A 231 -19.48 -11.22 -8.55
C THR A 231 -20.40 -10.00 -8.39
N ASN A 232 -19.98 -8.85 -8.86
CA ASN A 232 -20.77 -7.62 -8.79
C ASN A 232 -20.85 -6.96 -10.16
N VAL A 233 -22.07 -6.80 -10.66
CA VAL A 233 -22.37 -6.18 -11.96
C VAL A 233 -21.90 -4.71 -12.01
N LEU A 234 -21.99 -3.98 -10.89
CA LEU A 234 -21.49 -2.60 -10.79
C LEU A 234 -19.98 -2.48 -11.00
N ARG A 235 -19.23 -3.52 -10.66
CA ARG A 235 -17.78 -3.57 -10.85
C ARG A 235 -17.39 -3.87 -12.27
N GLU A 236 -18.18 -4.66 -12.98
CA GLU A 236 -17.98 -4.96 -14.41
C GLU A 236 -18.28 -3.74 -15.28
N ALA A 237 -19.23 -2.91 -14.87
CA ALA A 237 -19.61 -1.68 -15.56
C ALA A 237 -18.64 -0.50 -15.32
N ALA A 238 -17.88 -0.50 -14.21
CA ALA A 238 -17.03 0.62 -13.80
C ALA A 238 -15.58 0.51 -14.27
N ASN A 239 -15.27 -0.22 -15.32
CA ASN A 239 -13.91 -0.43 -15.85
C ASN A 239 -13.37 0.79 -16.62
N GLU A 240 -13.23 1.94 -15.97
CA GLU A 240 -12.30 2.97 -16.43
C GLU A 240 -10.87 2.52 -16.15
N LYS A 241 -10.16 2.16 -17.22
CA LYS A 241 -8.76 1.71 -17.15
C LYS A 241 -7.86 2.92 -16.91
N THR A 242 -7.56 3.22 -15.66
CA THR A 242 -6.54 4.22 -15.31
C THR A 242 -5.17 3.72 -15.76
N THR A 243 -4.52 4.45 -16.67
CA THR A 243 -3.16 4.14 -17.11
C THR A 243 -2.12 4.85 -16.23
N ILE A 244 -0.88 4.34 -16.20
CA ILE A 244 0.23 5.03 -15.49
C ILE A 244 0.40 6.46 -16.03
N LYS A 245 0.23 6.66 -17.35
CA LYS A 245 0.28 7.98 -17.95
C LYS A 245 -0.76 8.92 -17.32
N ASP A 246 -1.96 8.42 -17.05
CA ASP A 246 -3.04 9.21 -16.42
C ASP A 246 -2.67 9.58 -14.98
N VAL A 247 -1.99 8.67 -14.25
CA VAL A 247 -1.48 8.95 -12.89
C VAL A 247 -0.44 10.07 -12.92
N PHE A 248 0.57 9.97 -13.79
CA PHE A 248 1.60 11.00 -13.91
C PHE A 248 1.03 12.34 -14.40
N LEU A 249 0.14 12.33 -15.39
CA LEU A 249 -0.54 13.54 -15.87
C LEU A 249 -1.42 14.14 -14.77
N GLY A 250 -2.15 13.32 -14.02
CA GLY A 250 -2.97 13.77 -12.90
C GLY A 250 -2.14 14.47 -11.82
N ILE A 251 -0.95 13.92 -11.49
CA ILE A 251 -0.03 14.55 -10.54
C ILE A 251 0.48 15.90 -11.06
N ILE A 252 0.87 15.98 -12.34
CA ILE A 252 1.44 17.21 -12.92
C ILE A 252 0.38 18.31 -13.05
N HIS A 253 -0.85 17.96 -13.43
CA HIS A 253 -1.92 18.94 -13.61
C HIS A 253 -2.55 19.42 -12.29
N ASN A 254 -2.32 18.69 -11.17
CA ASN A 254 -2.78 19.06 -9.85
C ASN A 254 -1.57 19.43 -8.96
N ASP A 255 -1.27 20.72 -8.88
CA ASP A 255 -0.11 21.22 -8.13
C ASP A 255 -0.12 20.81 -6.64
N GLN A 256 -1.29 20.71 -6.02
CA GLN A 256 -1.38 20.27 -4.63
C GLN A 256 -1.07 18.78 -4.49
N MET A 257 -1.59 17.94 -5.38
CA MET A 257 -1.23 16.53 -5.46
C MET A 257 0.28 16.36 -5.67
N LEU A 258 0.88 17.16 -6.56
CA LEU A 258 2.33 17.15 -6.82
C LEU A 258 3.14 17.45 -5.55
N TRP A 259 2.80 18.53 -4.83
CA TRP A 259 3.53 18.92 -3.62
C TRP A 259 3.35 17.94 -2.47
N ILE A 260 2.15 17.40 -2.29
CA ILE A 260 1.87 16.36 -1.29
C ILE A 260 2.68 15.10 -1.62
N SER A 261 2.67 14.67 -2.89
CA SER A 261 3.41 13.49 -3.37
C SER A 261 4.92 13.66 -3.18
N LEU A 262 5.47 14.81 -3.50
CA LEU A 262 6.90 15.10 -3.35
C LEU A 262 7.32 15.12 -1.87
N ALA A 263 6.52 15.75 -1.00
CA ALA A 263 6.78 15.75 0.43
C ALA A 263 6.76 14.33 1.01
N TYR A 264 5.76 13.53 0.59
CA TYR A 264 5.65 12.14 1.02
C TYR A 264 6.80 11.27 0.50
N LEU A 265 7.20 11.44 -0.75
CA LEU A 265 8.33 10.70 -1.34
C LEU A 265 9.62 10.94 -0.55
N MET A 266 9.93 12.19 -0.22
CA MET A 266 11.11 12.54 0.59
C MET A 266 11.05 11.90 1.98
N TYR A 267 9.90 12.00 2.64
CA TYR A 267 9.66 11.32 3.92
C TYR A 267 9.82 9.80 3.81
N SER A 268 9.18 9.20 2.83
CA SER A 268 9.13 7.73 2.69
C SER A 268 10.50 7.14 2.36
N ILE A 269 11.29 7.79 1.50
CA ILE A 269 12.68 7.39 1.23
C ILE A 269 13.50 7.46 2.52
N ALA A 270 13.42 8.58 3.27
CA ALA A 270 14.13 8.74 4.53
C ALA A 270 13.74 7.65 5.54
N TYR A 271 12.44 7.40 5.70
CA TYR A 271 11.91 6.41 6.65
C TYR A 271 12.32 4.98 6.30
N VAL A 272 12.14 4.57 5.04
CA VAL A 272 12.42 3.18 4.61
C VAL A 272 13.93 2.91 4.58
N ALA A 273 14.74 3.87 4.08
CA ALA A 273 16.19 3.74 4.09
C ALA A 273 16.75 3.62 5.52
N THR A 274 16.24 4.44 6.46
CA THR A 274 16.66 4.36 7.86
C THR A 274 16.33 3.00 8.46
N ASN A 275 15.13 2.46 8.27
CA ASN A 275 14.79 1.11 8.72
C ASN A 275 15.77 0.06 8.16
N GLY A 276 16.19 0.20 6.90
CA GLY A 276 17.17 -0.70 6.27
C GLY A 276 18.57 -0.62 6.88
N VAL A 277 19.00 0.56 7.33
CA VAL A 277 20.34 0.73 7.91
C VAL A 277 20.41 0.49 9.41
N LEU A 278 19.29 0.41 10.13
CA LEU A 278 19.29 0.15 11.59
C LEU A 278 20.02 -1.14 11.95
N PHE A 279 19.91 -2.19 11.13
CA PHE A 279 20.67 -3.42 11.35
C PHE A 279 22.18 -3.18 11.37
N TYR A 280 22.70 -2.36 10.45
CA TYR A 280 24.13 -2.01 10.39
C TYR A 280 24.54 -1.14 11.57
N LEU A 281 23.71 -0.23 12.04
CA LEU A 281 23.93 0.56 13.25
C LEU A 281 24.15 -0.36 14.46
N PHE A 282 23.25 -1.33 14.68
CA PHE A 282 23.36 -2.26 15.80
C PHE A 282 24.57 -3.20 15.66
N LYS A 283 24.83 -3.70 14.45
CA LYS A 283 25.90 -4.68 14.20
C LYS A 283 27.28 -4.05 14.22
N PHE A 284 27.48 -2.93 13.52
CA PHE A 284 28.81 -2.38 13.23
C PHE A 284 29.17 -1.15 14.09
N VAL A 285 28.22 -0.32 14.46
CA VAL A 285 28.49 0.91 15.23
C VAL A 285 28.33 0.65 16.72
N LEU A 286 27.22 0.06 17.15
CA LEU A 286 26.97 -0.31 18.54
C LEU A 286 27.72 -1.59 18.96
N GLY A 287 28.04 -2.48 18.01
CA GLY A 287 28.60 -3.80 18.29
C GLY A 287 27.65 -4.73 19.06
N LYS A 288 26.34 -4.51 18.96
CA LYS A 288 25.28 -5.21 19.71
C LYS A 288 24.19 -5.76 18.81
N PRO A 289 24.53 -6.64 17.85
CA PRO A 289 23.55 -7.18 16.88
C PRO A 289 22.39 -7.91 17.57
N ASN A 290 22.64 -8.55 18.70
CA ASN A 290 21.61 -9.30 19.44
C ASN A 290 20.54 -8.41 20.07
N GLU A 291 20.77 -7.10 20.18
CA GLU A 291 19.78 -6.15 20.72
C GLU A 291 18.92 -5.49 19.63
N PHE A 292 19.13 -5.85 18.37
CA PHE A 292 18.38 -5.27 17.23
C PHE A 292 16.85 -5.48 17.32
N TRP A 293 16.39 -6.56 17.98
CA TRP A 293 14.96 -6.81 18.22
C TRP A 293 14.24 -5.65 18.94
N ILE A 294 14.98 -4.84 19.71
CA ILE A 294 14.44 -3.65 20.41
C ILE A 294 13.83 -2.67 19.39
N ALA A 295 14.47 -2.48 18.25
CA ALA A 295 13.95 -1.60 17.20
C ALA A 295 12.58 -2.07 16.67
N GLY A 296 12.41 -3.39 16.49
CA GLY A 296 11.14 -3.97 16.04
C GLY A 296 10.01 -3.84 17.07
N ILE A 297 10.32 -4.06 18.36
CA ILE A 297 9.34 -3.87 19.44
C ILE A 297 8.92 -2.39 19.51
N ILE A 298 9.87 -1.46 19.50
CA ILE A 298 9.58 -0.03 19.56
C ILE A 298 8.69 0.37 18.37
N ALA A 299 9.04 -0.04 17.16
CA ALA A 299 8.25 0.25 15.96
C ALA A 299 6.81 -0.28 16.08
N THR A 300 6.65 -1.50 16.58
CA THR A 300 5.32 -2.12 16.78
C THR A 300 4.51 -1.39 17.84
N VAL A 301 5.11 -1.13 19.01
CA VAL A 301 4.42 -0.50 20.14
C VAL A 301 4.06 0.95 19.81
N VAL A 302 5.00 1.74 19.31
CA VAL A 302 4.73 3.14 18.94
C VAL A 302 3.69 3.21 17.83
N GLY A 303 3.78 2.38 16.79
CA GLY A 303 2.80 2.32 15.71
C GLY A 303 1.41 1.95 16.19
N PHE A 304 1.30 1.01 17.15
CA PHE A 304 0.02 0.63 17.76
C PHE A 304 -0.68 1.80 18.45
N PHE A 305 0.06 2.67 19.13
CA PHE A 305 -0.51 3.84 19.80
C PHE A 305 -0.70 5.03 18.85
N THR A 306 0.18 5.24 17.89
CA THR A 306 0.15 6.41 16.99
C THR A 306 -1.07 6.38 16.06
N ALA A 307 -1.46 5.21 15.56
CA ALA A 307 -2.60 5.09 14.64
C ALA A 307 -3.93 5.50 15.27
N PRO A 308 -4.36 5.01 16.47
CA PRO A 308 -5.60 5.48 17.10
C PRO A 308 -5.48 6.87 17.71
N LEU A 309 -4.27 7.33 18.04
CA LEU A 309 -4.03 8.67 18.57
C LEU A 309 -4.29 9.76 17.53
N TYR A 310 -4.02 9.48 16.25
CA TYR A 310 -4.18 10.45 15.16
C TYR A 310 -5.60 11.05 15.09
N PRO A 311 -6.70 10.28 14.97
CA PRO A 311 -8.04 10.86 14.89
C PRO A 311 -8.46 11.62 16.15
N ILE A 312 -7.88 11.29 17.32
CA ILE A 312 -8.13 12.02 18.56
C ILE A 312 -7.44 13.39 18.50
N LEU A 313 -6.16 13.42 18.13
CA LEU A 313 -5.41 14.67 18.02
C LEU A 313 -5.93 15.56 16.90
N ASN A 314 -6.35 14.99 15.77
CA ASN A 314 -6.85 15.76 14.63
C ASN A 314 -8.16 16.52 14.90
N LYS A 315 -8.86 16.20 15.99
CA LYS A 315 -10.02 17.00 16.46
C LYS A 315 -9.60 18.38 16.99
N PHE A 316 -8.38 18.49 17.51
CA PHE A 316 -7.88 19.70 18.19
C PHE A 316 -6.72 20.36 17.41
N ILE A 317 -5.96 19.58 16.65
CA ILE A 317 -4.74 20.00 15.96
C ILE A 317 -4.91 19.79 14.45
N PRO A 318 -4.72 20.83 13.62
CA PRO A 318 -4.79 20.71 12.17
C PRO A 318 -3.82 19.65 11.63
N ARG A 319 -4.21 18.95 10.57
CA ARG A 319 -3.39 17.92 9.89
C ARG A 319 -1.98 18.40 9.53
N LYS A 320 -1.87 19.63 9.03
CA LYS A 320 -0.60 20.26 8.68
C LYS A 320 0.36 20.37 9.88
N THR A 321 -0.17 20.70 11.06
CA THR A 321 0.59 20.77 12.30
C THR A 321 0.98 19.36 12.80
N LEU A 322 0.08 18.38 12.68
CA LEU A 322 0.38 16.98 13.02
C LEU A 322 1.49 16.40 12.14
N PHE A 323 1.47 16.70 10.83
CA PHE A 323 2.55 16.35 9.93
C PHE A 323 3.88 16.97 10.39
N ALA A 324 3.86 18.27 10.71
CA ALA A 324 5.06 18.99 11.17
C ALA A 324 5.60 18.41 12.49
N ILE A 325 4.74 18.09 13.46
CA ILE A 325 5.14 17.44 14.73
C ILE A 325 5.83 16.11 14.45
N GLY A 326 5.25 15.25 13.61
CA GLY A 326 5.85 13.96 13.25
C GLY A 326 7.21 14.12 12.55
N GLN A 327 7.33 15.07 11.62
CA GLN A 327 8.60 15.36 10.93
C GLN A 327 9.65 15.94 11.87
N LEU A 328 9.29 16.85 12.78
CA LEU A 328 10.20 17.37 13.80
C LEU A 328 10.66 16.27 14.75
N SER A 329 9.77 15.36 15.16
CA SER A 329 10.13 14.18 15.95
C SER A 329 11.18 13.33 15.23
N MET A 330 11.00 13.09 13.93
CA MET A 330 11.94 12.35 13.09
C MET A 330 13.28 13.09 12.93
N ILE A 331 13.27 14.40 12.77
CA ILE A 331 14.50 15.23 12.71
C ILE A 331 15.29 15.12 14.02
N VAL A 332 14.61 15.25 15.16
CA VAL A 332 15.25 15.08 16.49
C VAL A 332 15.81 13.68 16.65
N SER A 333 15.10 12.66 16.15
CA SER A 333 15.60 11.28 16.14
C SER A 333 16.92 11.15 15.38
N TYR A 334 17.05 11.74 14.20
CA TYR A 334 18.31 11.73 13.44
C TYR A 334 19.45 12.41 14.19
N LEU A 335 19.19 13.53 14.87
CA LEU A 335 20.18 14.19 15.71
C LEU A 335 20.64 13.26 16.86
N LEU A 336 19.70 12.52 17.47
CA LEU A 336 20.05 11.52 18.49
C LEU A 336 20.86 10.35 17.91
N PHE A 337 20.57 9.89 16.70
CA PHE A 337 21.36 8.85 16.03
C PHE A 337 22.78 9.32 15.70
N ILE A 338 22.95 10.57 15.31
CA ILE A 338 24.25 11.17 14.99
C ILE A 338 25.09 11.39 16.27
N PHE A 339 24.54 12.11 17.24
CA PHE A 339 25.29 12.48 18.45
C PHE A 339 25.31 11.40 19.51
N GLY A 340 24.31 10.53 19.53
CA GLY A 340 24.15 9.44 20.51
C GLY A 340 24.57 8.05 20.03
N ARG A 341 25.23 7.93 18.88
CA ARG A 341 25.51 6.67 18.17
C ARG A 341 26.12 5.55 18.99
N SER A 342 26.92 5.88 20.00
CA SER A 342 27.58 4.91 20.89
C SER A 342 26.76 4.60 22.16
N ASN A 343 25.64 5.27 22.35
CA ASN A 343 24.82 5.13 23.55
C ASN A 343 23.46 4.50 23.18
N LEU A 344 23.27 3.25 23.59
CA LEU A 344 22.05 2.51 23.32
C LEU A 344 20.78 3.22 23.83
N VAL A 345 20.85 3.90 24.98
CA VAL A 345 19.69 4.61 25.54
C VAL A 345 19.27 5.77 24.62
N LEU A 346 20.23 6.55 24.10
CA LEU A 346 19.93 7.63 23.16
C LEU A 346 19.39 7.08 21.84
N ILE A 347 19.90 5.94 21.37
CA ILE A 347 19.35 5.25 20.20
C ILE A 347 17.91 4.78 20.44
N ILE A 348 17.60 4.22 21.60
CA ILE A 348 16.22 3.80 21.97
C ILE A 348 15.29 5.01 21.99
N ILE A 349 15.67 6.12 22.60
CA ILE A 349 14.87 7.36 22.58
C ILE A 349 14.69 7.84 21.12
N GLY A 350 15.77 7.83 20.33
CA GLY A 350 15.71 8.14 18.91
C GLY A 350 14.72 7.25 18.14
N LEU A 351 14.72 5.93 18.39
CA LEU A 351 13.80 4.99 17.75
C LEU A 351 12.33 5.26 18.12
N VAL A 352 12.04 5.65 19.36
CA VAL A 352 10.69 6.05 19.78
C VAL A 352 10.24 7.28 18.99
N LEU A 353 11.08 8.32 18.93
CA LEU A 353 10.80 9.55 18.19
C LEU A 353 10.71 9.32 16.69
N PHE A 354 11.55 8.44 16.12
CA PHE A 354 11.54 8.07 14.70
C PHE A 354 10.22 7.43 14.27
N ASN A 355 9.66 6.56 15.10
CA ASN A 355 8.39 5.88 14.81
C ASN A 355 7.16 6.72 15.19
N PHE A 356 7.33 7.82 15.93
CA PHE A 356 6.26 8.74 16.29
C PHE A 356 6.00 9.72 15.13
N THR A 357 5.36 9.22 14.08
CA THR A 357 5.05 10.01 12.88
C THR A 357 3.60 9.83 12.43
N PHE A 358 3.01 10.89 11.91
CA PHE A 358 1.67 10.90 11.32
C PHE A 358 1.72 11.11 9.80
N ALA A 359 2.91 11.18 9.22
CA ALA A 359 3.11 11.57 7.82
C ALA A 359 2.32 10.71 6.83
N GLN A 360 2.28 9.38 7.03
CA GLN A 360 1.55 8.46 6.17
C GLN A 360 0.03 8.72 6.21
N LEU A 361 -0.54 8.87 7.40
CA LEU A 361 -1.98 9.10 7.59
C LEU A 361 -2.40 10.47 7.04
N VAL A 362 -1.62 11.50 7.36
CA VAL A 362 -1.87 12.87 6.86
C VAL A 362 -1.79 12.91 5.35
N THR A 363 -0.81 12.23 4.74
CA THR A 363 -0.64 12.21 3.29
C THR A 363 -1.83 11.57 2.59
N VAL A 364 -2.31 10.42 3.08
CA VAL A 364 -3.49 9.76 2.51
C VAL A 364 -4.69 10.70 2.49
N LEU A 365 -4.98 11.36 3.61
CA LEU A 365 -6.09 12.29 3.73
C LEU A 365 -5.89 13.54 2.85
N SER A 366 -4.67 14.09 2.81
CA SER A 366 -4.38 15.26 1.98
C SER A 366 -4.43 14.94 0.49
N LEU A 367 -4.02 13.75 0.06
CA LEU A 367 -4.21 13.29 -1.32
C LEU A 367 -5.71 13.13 -1.65
N THR A 368 -6.51 12.59 -0.73
CA THR A 368 -7.96 12.50 -0.92
C THR A 368 -8.58 13.88 -1.09
N ASP A 369 -8.23 14.85 -0.25
CA ASP A 369 -8.73 16.22 -0.35
C ASP A 369 -8.27 16.93 -1.65
N SER A 370 -7.16 16.49 -2.24
CA SER A 370 -6.69 17.04 -3.52
C SER A 370 -7.54 16.63 -4.72
N ILE A 371 -8.46 15.66 -4.56
CA ILE A 371 -9.42 15.27 -5.60
C ILE A 371 -10.37 16.43 -5.89
N GLU A 372 -11.01 16.97 -4.85
CA GLU A 372 -11.94 18.08 -4.97
C GLU A 372 -11.23 19.36 -5.44
N TYR A 373 -10.00 19.59 -4.98
CA TYR A 373 -9.16 20.68 -5.49
C TYR A 373 -8.89 20.56 -6.99
N GLY A 374 -8.52 19.36 -7.45
CA GLY A 374 -8.30 19.07 -8.87
C GLY A 374 -9.58 19.24 -9.69
N GLN A 375 -10.73 18.81 -9.18
CA GLN A 375 -12.03 18.97 -9.81
C GLN A 375 -12.41 20.46 -9.94
N LEU A 376 -12.21 21.24 -8.88
CA LEU A 376 -12.48 22.70 -8.93
C LEU A 376 -11.60 23.41 -9.93
N LYS A 377 -10.30 23.05 -10.00
CA LYS A 377 -9.29 23.72 -10.81
C LYS A 377 -9.31 23.31 -12.29
N ASN A 378 -9.51 22.03 -12.57
CA ASN A 378 -9.33 21.44 -13.89
C ASN A 378 -10.63 20.88 -14.49
N GLY A 379 -11.74 20.91 -13.76
CA GLY A 379 -13.03 20.36 -14.18
C GLY A 379 -13.14 18.83 -14.10
N ASN A 380 -12.05 18.10 -13.90
CA ASN A 380 -12.02 16.63 -13.92
C ASN A 380 -11.83 16.04 -12.53
N ARG A 381 -12.68 15.07 -12.15
CA ARG A 381 -12.58 14.30 -10.90
C ARG A 381 -11.76 13.03 -11.12
N ASN A 382 -10.47 13.07 -10.82
CA ASN A 382 -9.55 11.96 -11.03
C ASN A 382 -9.33 11.13 -9.74
N GLU A 383 -10.39 10.50 -9.24
CA GLU A 383 -10.36 9.76 -7.97
C GLU A 383 -9.46 8.52 -8.04
N ALA A 384 -9.63 7.68 -9.07
CA ALA A 384 -8.83 6.46 -9.27
C ALA A 384 -7.33 6.77 -9.41
N VAL A 385 -6.99 7.83 -10.15
CA VAL A 385 -5.64 8.34 -10.30
C VAL A 385 -5.04 8.70 -8.95
N THR A 386 -5.76 9.49 -8.15
CA THR A 386 -5.28 9.96 -6.85
C THR A 386 -5.03 8.82 -5.87
N LEU A 387 -5.91 7.83 -5.84
CA LEU A 387 -5.76 6.65 -4.97
C LEU A 387 -4.57 5.76 -5.37
N ALA A 388 -4.18 5.75 -6.65
CA ALA A 388 -3.02 5.01 -7.15
C ALA A 388 -1.67 5.68 -6.82
N VAL A 389 -1.65 6.99 -6.53
CA VAL A 389 -0.42 7.76 -6.28
C VAL A 389 0.37 7.21 -5.11
N ARG A 390 -0.28 6.98 -3.96
CA ARG A 390 0.43 6.56 -2.75
C ARG A 390 1.14 5.20 -2.90
N PRO A 391 0.47 4.12 -3.35
CA PRO A 391 1.16 2.84 -3.58
C PRO A 391 2.34 2.95 -4.54
N MET A 392 2.21 3.76 -5.59
CA MET A 392 3.30 4.05 -6.51
C MET A 392 4.49 4.71 -5.81
N LEU A 393 4.25 5.71 -4.96
CA LEU A 393 5.30 6.39 -4.20
C LEU A 393 5.97 5.46 -3.17
N ASP A 394 5.22 4.56 -2.53
CA ASP A 394 5.76 3.55 -1.61
C ASP A 394 6.72 2.59 -2.33
N LYS A 395 6.39 2.14 -3.53
CA LYS A 395 7.27 1.30 -4.37
C LYS A 395 8.53 2.03 -4.81
N ILE A 396 8.40 3.27 -5.28
CA ILE A 396 9.53 4.13 -5.64
C ILE A 396 10.45 4.33 -4.43
N SER A 397 9.91 4.61 -3.26
CA SER A 397 10.68 4.79 -2.03
C SER A 397 11.44 3.52 -1.63
N GLY A 398 10.78 2.36 -1.74
CA GLY A 398 11.41 1.06 -1.49
C GLY A 398 12.57 0.77 -2.43
N ALA A 399 12.43 1.11 -3.72
CA ALA A 399 13.49 0.99 -4.71
C ALA A 399 14.72 1.83 -4.33
N PHE A 400 14.52 3.12 -4.07
CA PHE A 400 15.62 4.00 -3.66
C PHE A 400 16.24 3.59 -2.33
N SER A 401 15.44 3.12 -1.37
CA SER A 401 15.93 2.63 -0.08
C SER A 401 16.93 1.48 -0.25
N ASN A 402 16.59 0.47 -1.05
CA ASN A 402 17.50 -0.65 -1.33
C ASN A 402 18.82 -0.16 -1.95
N GLY A 403 18.76 0.79 -2.90
CA GLY A 403 19.93 1.40 -3.50
C GLY A 403 20.80 2.14 -2.47
N ILE A 404 20.19 2.94 -1.63
CA ILE A 404 20.88 3.70 -0.56
C ILE A 404 21.53 2.73 0.43
N VAL A 405 20.78 1.75 0.96
CA VAL A 405 21.29 0.79 1.96
C VAL A 405 22.45 -0.04 1.44
N GLY A 406 22.34 -0.58 0.22
CA GLY A 406 23.42 -1.36 -0.40
C GLY A 406 24.67 -0.51 -0.69
N THR A 407 24.48 0.73 -1.13
CA THR A 407 25.59 1.67 -1.36
C THR A 407 26.28 2.05 -0.05
N ILE A 408 25.52 2.28 1.02
CA ILE A 408 26.06 2.56 2.37
C ILE A 408 26.92 1.40 2.84
N ALA A 409 26.42 0.17 2.74
CA ALA A 409 27.14 -1.01 3.17
C ALA A 409 28.49 -1.17 2.42
N LEU A 410 28.48 -0.92 1.10
CA LEU A 410 29.71 -0.97 0.28
C LEU A 410 30.70 0.13 0.66
N LEU A 411 30.26 1.39 0.70
CA LEU A 411 31.16 2.54 0.90
C LEU A 411 31.68 2.61 2.33
N ALA A 412 30.89 2.17 3.32
CA ALA A 412 31.31 2.07 4.71
C ALA A 412 32.09 0.79 5.02
N GLY A 413 32.29 -0.11 4.05
CA GLY A 413 33.01 -1.37 4.25
C GLY A 413 32.28 -2.38 5.15
N MET A 414 30.96 -2.22 5.34
CA MET A 414 30.12 -3.05 6.20
C MET A 414 29.60 -4.28 5.44
N THR A 415 30.48 -5.02 4.79
CA THR A 415 30.15 -6.15 3.91
C THR A 415 30.88 -7.43 4.30
N GLY A 416 30.33 -8.58 3.92
CA GLY A 416 30.90 -9.91 4.14
C GLY A 416 31.04 -10.25 5.63
N SER A 417 32.20 -10.79 5.99
CA SER A 417 32.52 -11.20 7.38
C SER A 417 32.99 -10.05 8.28
N ALA A 418 32.89 -8.79 7.84
CA ALA A 418 33.26 -7.64 8.65
C ALA A 418 32.49 -7.61 9.99
N THR A 419 33.17 -7.16 11.03
CA THR A 419 32.64 -7.01 12.40
C THR A 419 32.79 -5.57 12.88
N ALA A 420 32.21 -5.23 14.02
CA ALA A 420 32.38 -3.90 14.64
C ALA A 420 33.85 -3.55 14.93
N LYS A 421 34.71 -4.55 15.18
CA LYS A 421 36.14 -4.36 15.44
C LYS A 421 36.94 -3.95 14.21
N ASP A 422 36.43 -4.26 13.02
CA ASP A 422 37.08 -3.95 11.75
C ASP A 422 36.73 -2.54 11.25
N MET A 423 35.82 -1.86 11.93
CA MET A 423 35.35 -0.53 11.54
C MET A 423 36.32 0.57 11.97
N THR A 424 36.86 1.26 10.99
CA THR A 424 37.65 2.47 11.22
C THR A 424 36.76 3.69 11.50
N PRO A 425 37.30 4.76 12.12
CA PRO A 425 36.55 6.02 12.25
C PRO A 425 36.01 6.56 10.91
N GLN A 426 36.76 6.37 9.84
CA GLN A 426 36.35 6.77 8.49
C GLN A 426 35.16 5.94 7.98
N ASN A 427 35.12 4.63 8.22
CA ASN A 427 33.99 3.78 7.86
C ASN A 427 32.72 4.23 8.59
N ILE A 428 32.83 4.50 9.90
CA ILE A 428 31.71 4.97 10.72
C ILE A 428 31.24 6.36 10.24
N HIS A 429 32.16 7.28 9.94
CA HIS A 429 31.79 8.61 9.42
C HIS A 429 31.08 8.52 8.07
N THR A 430 31.55 7.68 7.14
CA THR A 430 30.90 7.44 5.85
C THR A 430 29.49 6.86 6.05
N PHE A 431 29.35 5.89 6.96
CA PHE A 431 28.05 5.34 7.34
C PHE A 431 27.11 6.45 7.84
N GLU A 432 27.53 7.25 8.80
CA GLU A 432 26.72 8.33 9.37
C GLU A 432 26.27 9.35 8.32
N LEU A 433 27.18 9.75 7.44
CA LEU A 433 26.90 10.73 6.40
C LEU A 433 25.73 10.26 5.52
N LEU A 434 25.75 9.01 5.11
CA LEU A 434 24.77 8.47 4.18
C LEU A 434 23.53 7.92 4.90
N ALA A 435 23.68 7.33 6.10
CA ALA A 435 22.61 6.68 6.84
C ALA A 435 21.77 7.65 7.67
N PHE A 436 22.33 8.78 8.10
CA PHE A 436 21.64 9.72 8.97
C PHE A 436 21.58 11.15 8.43
N TYR A 437 22.67 11.74 7.92
CA TYR A 437 22.62 13.11 7.40
C TYR A 437 21.82 13.22 6.10
N LEU A 438 21.93 12.25 5.19
CA LEU A 438 21.12 12.25 3.97
C LEU A 438 19.62 12.12 4.27
N PRO A 439 19.15 11.13 5.07
CA PRO A 439 17.74 11.05 5.44
C PRO A 439 17.26 12.25 6.27
N LEU A 440 18.11 12.83 7.13
CA LEU A 440 17.81 14.08 7.85
C LEU A 440 17.51 15.22 6.87
N ALA A 441 18.34 15.40 5.84
CA ALA A 441 18.11 16.40 4.82
C ALA A 441 16.79 16.17 4.07
N LEU A 442 16.48 14.91 3.74
CA LEU A 442 15.20 14.54 3.11
C LEU A 442 14.00 14.81 4.04
N ALA A 443 14.11 14.52 5.34
CA ALA A 443 13.06 14.81 6.32
C ALA A 443 12.81 16.30 6.48
N ILE A 444 13.89 17.12 6.51
CA ILE A 444 13.79 18.58 6.53
C ILE A 444 13.13 19.08 5.24
N LEU A 445 13.55 18.58 4.08
CA LEU A 445 12.96 18.95 2.80
C LEU A 445 11.48 18.58 2.72
N SER A 446 11.11 17.38 3.17
CA SER A 446 9.72 16.96 3.29
C SER A 446 8.90 17.93 4.15
N LEU A 447 9.41 18.29 5.32
CA LEU A 447 8.76 19.24 6.22
C LEU A 447 8.55 20.60 5.55
N LEU A 448 9.60 21.16 4.93
CA LEU A 448 9.55 22.46 4.25
C LEU A 448 8.56 22.46 3.10
N ILE A 449 8.59 21.41 2.24
CA ILE A 449 7.64 21.28 1.13
C ILE A 449 6.22 21.23 1.67
N PHE A 450 5.93 20.38 2.65
CA PHE A 450 4.57 20.22 3.17
C PHE A 450 4.07 21.50 3.84
N VAL A 451 4.90 22.15 4.65
CA VAL A 451 4.51 23.38 5.38
C VAL A 451 4.33 24.57 4.43
N PHE A 452 5.19 24.76 3.44
CA PHE A 452 5.15 25.97 2.61
C PHE A 452 4.38 25.79 1.29
N LYS A 453 4.31 24.58 0.72
CA LYS A 453 3.70 24.35 -0.60
C LYS A 453 2.33 23.72 -0.54
N VAL A 454 2.02 22.90 0.48
CA VAL A 454 0.69 22.31 0.63
C VAL A 454 -0.26 23.37 1.23
N LYS A 455 -1.22 23.80 0.43
CA LYS A 455 -2.18 24.87 0.78
C LYS A 455 -3.51 24.32 1.27
N ILE A 456 -3.88 23.09 0.89
CA ILE A 456 -5.16 22.48 1.26
C ILE A 456 -5.11 22.13 2.75
N THR A 457 -5.69 23.01 3.57
CA THR A 457 -6.03 22.73 4.98
C THR A 457 -7.46 22.23 5.06
N GLU A 458 -7.89 21.68 6.23
CA GLU A 458 -9.27 21.27 6.45
C GLU A 458 -10.29 22.41 6.19
N LYS A 459 -9.92 23.65 6.55
CA LYS A 459 -10.76 24.83 6.31
C LYS A 459 -10.82 25.18 4.82
N GLU A 460 -9.71 25.09 4.12
CA GLU A 460 -9.65 25.38 2.70
C GLU A 460 -10.39 24.30 1.89
N HIS A 461 -10.24 23.02 2.28
CA HIS A 461 -11.00 21.93 1.67
C HIS A 461 -12.51 22.13 1.84
N ALA A 462 -12.98 22.54 3.03
CA ALA A 462 -14.40 22.82 3.26
C ALA A 462 -14.93 23.92 2.31
N LYS A 463 -14.15 24.99 2.06
CA LYS A 463 -14.51 26.03 1.09
C LYS A 463 -14.54 25.50 -0.35
N ILE A 464 -13.57 24.68 -0.72
CA ILE A 464 -13.50 24.06 -2.05
C ILE A 464 -14.77 23.22 -2.30
N VAL A 465 -15.18 22.43 -1.30
CA VAL A 465 -16.39 21.60 -1.39
C VAL A 465 -17.65 22.49 -1.51
N GLU A 466 -17.75 23.56 -0.72
CA GLU A 466 -18.86 24.51 -0.78
C GLU A 466 -18.93 25.21 -2.16
N GLU A 467 -17.78 25.63 -2.71
CA GLU A 467 -17.71 26.25 -4.04
C GLU A 467 -18.10 25.27 -5.14
N LEU A 468 -17.64 24.01 -5.06
CA LEU A 468 -18.05 22.97 -5.99
C LEU A 468 -19.56 22.70 -5.94
N GLN A 469 -20.14 22.62 -4.74
CA GLN A 469 -21.57 22.43 -4.56
C GLN A 469 -22.37 23.59 -5.16
N THR A 470 -21.87 24.82 -4.97
CA THR A 470 -22.50 26.02 -5.53
C THR A 470 -22.44 26.02 -7.06
N LYS A 471 -21.29 25.68 -7.67
CA LYS A 471 -21.11 25.58 -9.11
C LYS A 471 -21.95 24.46 -9.73
N LEU A 472 -22.08 23.32 -9.05
CA LEU A 472 -22.96 22.23 -9.48
C LEU A 472 -24.44 22.65 -9.40
N ALA A 473 -24.83 23.39 -8.37
CA ALA A 473 -26.20 23.87 -8.20
C ALA A 473 -26.58 24.97 -9.23
N SER A 474 -25.58 25.80 -9.66
CA SER A 474 -25.77 26.83 -10.69
C SER A 474 -25.70 26.30 -12.13
N GLY A 475 -25.35 25.04 -12.33
CA GLY A 475 -25.16 24.43 -13.65
C GLY A 475 -23.87 24.90 -14.38
N GLU A 476 -22.99 25.64 -13.71
CA GLU A 476 -21.71 26.12 -14.26
C GLU A 476 -20.60 25.03 -14.22
N ALA A 477 -20.73 24.03 -13.35
CA ALA A 477 -19.87 22.87 -13.36
C ALA A 477 -20.62 21.72 -14.01
N SER A 478 -20.27 21.38 -15.23
CA SER A 478 -20.65 20.09 -15.83
C SER A 478 -20.05 19.01 -14.92
N ALA A 479 -20.91 18.24 -14.23
CA ALA A 479 -20.56 16.86 -13.96
C ALA A 479 -20.17 16.31 -15.33
N THR A 480 -19.00 15.70 -15.47
CA THR A 480 -18.56 15.07 -16.73
C THR A 480 -19.67 14.11 -17.15
N GLU A 481 -20.60 14.60 -17.94
CA GLU A 481 -21.50 13.74 -18.69
C GLU A 481 -20.63 13.03 -19.73
N PRO A 482 -20.67 11.70 -19.80
CA PRO A 482 -20.15 11.03 -20.98
C PRO A 482 -20.83 11.70 -22.18
N GLU A 483 -20.05 12.02 -23.21
CA GLU A 483 -20.52 12.68 -24.43
C GLU A 483 -21.85 12.05 -24.90
N LEU A 484 -22.97 12.67 -24.55
CA LEU A 484 -24.28 12.42 -25.12
C LEU A 484 -24.33 13.10 -26.49
N SER A 485 -23.59 12.54 -27.44
CA SER A 485 -23.68 12.93 -28.83
C SER A 485 -24.83 12.23 -29.58
N LYS A 486 -25.68 11.47 -28.87
CA LYS A 486 -26.88 10.88 -29.45
C LYS A 486 -28.12 11.62 -28.98
N VAL A 487 -28.89 12.13 -29.90
CA VAL A 487 -30.24 12.61 -29.62
C VAL A 487 -31.05 11.42 -29.11
N VAL A 488 -31.37 11.43 -27.81
CA VAL A 488 -32.23 10.42 -27.20
C VAL A 488 -33.66 10.71 -27.65
N THR A 489 -34.26 9.79 -28.34
CA THR A 489 -35.63 9.89 -28.85
C THR A 489 -36.63 9.08 -28.06
N THR A 490 -36.16 8.28 -27.09
CA THR A 490 -37.00 7.43 -26.25
C THR A 490 -37.90 8.26 -25.34
N GLU A 491 -39.21 8.02 -25.42
CA GLU A 491 -40.22 8.63 -24.56
C GLU A 491 -40.22 7.95 -23.19
N LEU A 492 -40.17 8.74 -22.13
CA LEU A 492 -40.16 8.25 -20.74
C LEU A 492 -41.60 8.16 -20.21
N LEU A 493 -42.09 6.96 -19.99
CA LEU A 493 -43.39 6.69 -19.41
C LEU A 493 -43.33 6.58 -17.89
N ALA A 494 -44.46 6.82 -17.22
CA ALA A 494 -44.53 6.64 -15.76
C ALA A 494 -44.40 5.16 -15.39
N PRO A 495 -43.45 4.80 -14.49
CA PRO A 495 -43.20 3.40 -14.14
C PRO A 495 -44.24 2.80 -13.17
N ALA A 496 -45.24 3.56 -12.74
CA ALA A 496 -46.34 3.07 -11.90
C ALA A 496 -47.57 3.97 -12.05
N ASP A 497 -48.75 3.40 -11.85
CA ASP A 497 -49.98 4.14 -11.71
C ASP A 497 -50.05 4.86 -10.36
N GLY A 498 -50.23 6.20 -10.39
CA GLY A 498 -50.24 6.95 -9.14
C GLY A 498 -50.21 8.46 -9.30
N SER A 499 -50.02 9.17 -8.18
CA SER A 499 -49.88 10.62 -8.22
C SER A 499 -48.42 11.02 -8.32
N PHE A 500 -48.12 11.92 -9.25
CA PHE A 500 -46.79 12.49 -9.47
C PHE A 500 -46.39 13.40 -8.32
N MET A 501 -45.12 13.30 -7.89
CA MET A 501 -44.51 14.13 -6.87
C MET A 501 -43.12 14.60 -7.35
N LYS A 502 -42.75 15.82 -7.00
CA LYS A 502 -41.36 16.26 -7.20
C LYS A 502 -40.45 15.52 -6.24
N LEU A 503 -39.24 15.20 -6.68
CA LEU A 503 -38.26 14.48 -5.87
C LEU A 503 -37.95 15.23 -4.55
N SER A 504 -37.95 16.57 -4.59
CA SER A 504 -37.75 17.44 -3.42
C SER A 504 -38.91 17.41 -2.38
N GLU A 505 -40.04 16.86 -2.73
CA GLU A 505 -41.18 16.69 -1.83
C GLU A 505 -41.13 15.35 -1.09
N VAL A 506 -40.23 14.48 -1.46
CA VAL A 506 -39.99 13.15 -0.86
C VAL A 506 -38.85 13.25 0.13
N LEU A 507 -39.08 12.78 1.35
CA LEU A 507 -38.11 12.80 2.45
C LEU A 507 -37.43 11.44 2.59
N ASP A 508 -36.10 11.44 2.86
CA ASP A 508 -35.36 10.25 3.23
C ASP A 508 -35.67 9.78 4.69
N GLU A 509 -35.02 8.70 5.11
CA GLU A 509 -35.15 8.16 6.50
C GLU A 509 -34.70 9.16 7.59
N ASN A 510 -33.93 10.19 7.23
CA ASN A 510 -33.46 11.25 8.11
C ASN A 510 -34.28 12.56 7.99
N ASN A 511 -35.46 12.50 7.36
CA ASN A 511 -36.34 13.64 7.13
C ASN A 511 -35.72 14.75 6.24
N ARG A 512 -34.87 14.39 5.29
CA ARG A 512 -34.22 15.30 4.33
C ARG A 512 -34.85 15.14 2.94
N PRO A 513 -35.10 16.23 2.21
CA PRO A 513 -35.60 16.16 0.83
C PRO A 513 -34.62 15.38 -0.06
N LEU A 514 -35.16 14.51 -0.90
CA LEU A 514 -34.35 13.84 -1.93
C LEU A 514 -33.90 14.85 -2.97
N SER A 515 -32.65 14.73 -3.40
CA SER A 515 -32.04 15.55 -4.44
C SER A 515 -31.62 14.67 -5.64
N GLY A 516 -31.67 15.22 -6.84
CA GLY A 516 -31.29 14.55 -8.07
C GLY A 516 -32.17 14.92 -9.24
N THR A 517 -31.89 14.34 -10.42
CA THR A 517 -32.72 14.49 -11.62
C THR A 517 -33.72 13.34 -11.67
N GLY A 518 -35.02 13.67 -11.56
CA GLY A 518 -36.07 12.65 -11.57
C GLY A 518 -37.35 13.11 -10.90
N PHE A 519 -38.26 12.15 -10.71
CA PHE A 519 -39.55 12.34 -10.07
C PHE A 519 -39.92 11.12 -9.23
N ALA A 520 -40.86 11.28 -8.35
CA ALA A 520 -41.43 10.19 -7.58
C ALA A 520 -42.90 9.99 -7.92
N ILE A 521 -43.39 8.78 -7.73
CA ILE A 521 -44.81 8.45 -7.88
C ILE A 521 -45.27 7.80 -6.55
N LYS A 522 -46.38 8.32 -6.01
CA LYS A 522 -47.11 7.65 -4.95
C LYS A 522 -48.02 6.62 -5.58
N PRO A 523 -47.70 5.30 -5.52
CA PRO A 523 -48.42 4.30 -6.28
C PRO A 523 -49.85 4.08 -5.74
N GLN A 524 -50.78 3.79 -6.64
CA GLN A 524 -52.14 3.39 -6.30
C GLN A 524 -52.31 1.88 -6.23
N ASN A 525 -51.39 1.13 -6.83
CA ASN A 525 -51.37 -0.33 -6.84
C ASN A 525 -49.92 -0.82 -6.66
N GLY A 526 -49.72 -2.14 -6.62
CA GLY A 526 -48.42 -2.76 -6.40
C GLY A 526 -47.64 -3.09 -7.70
N HIS A 527 -48.08 -2.57 -8.86
CA HIS A 527 -47.44 -2.87 -10.15
C HIS A 527 -46.42 -1.80 -10.51
N VAL A 528 -45.27 -2.25 -11.00
CA VAL A 528 -44.18 -1.41 -11.51
C VAL A 528 -43.89 -1.86 -12.93
N TYR A 529 -43.87 -0.92 -13.86
CA TYR A 529 -43.68 -1.15 -15.30
C TYR A 529 -42.34 -0.57 -15.76
N ALA A 530 -41.81 -1.09 -16.87
CA ALA A 530 -40.66 -0.48 -17.53
C ALA A 530 -41.05 0.91 -18.07
N PRO A 531 -40.24 1.95 -17.81
CA PRO A 531 -40.57 3.32 -18.26
C PRO A 531 -40.35 3.52 -19.77
N PHE A 532 -39.70 2.59 -20.45
CA PHE A 532 -39.47 2.53 -21.89
C PHE A 532 -39.03 1.12 -22.28
N ASP A 533 -39.06 0.84 -23.58
CA ASP A 533 -38.49 -0.40 -24.11
C ASP A 533 -36.97 -0.39 -24.02
N GLY A 534 -36.39 -1.44 -23.46
CA GLY A 534 -34.96 -1.50 -23.24
C GLY A 534 -34.50 -2.76 -22.49
N THR A 535 -33.23 -2.79 -22.16
CA THR A 535 -32.60 -3.91 -21.47
C THR A 535 -32.34 -3.56 -20.00
N VAL A 536 -32.66 -4.52 -19.10
CA VAL A 536 -32.31 -4.37 -17.67
C VAL A 536 -30.79 -4.45 -17.53
N LYS A 537 -30.16 -3.34 -17.18
CA LYS A 537 -28.70 -3.22 -17.02
C LYS A 537 -28.23 -3.83 -15.71
N PHE A 538 -28.99 -3.61 -14.63
CA PHE A 538 -28.69 -4.18 -13.32
C PHE A 538 -29.92 -4.25 -12.42
N THR A 539 -29.84 -5.14 -11.41
CA THR A 539 -30.76 -5.19 -10.27
C THR A 539 -29.96 -5.28 -8.99
N PHE A 540 -30.35 -4.52 -7.95
CA PHE A 540 -29.71 -4.66 -6.65
C PHE A 540 -30.13 -5.95 -5.94
N SER A 541 -29.27 -6.49 -5.08
CA SER A 541 -29.52 -7.69 -4.28
C SER A 541 -30.75 -7.57 -3.36
N THR A 542 -31.11 -6.34 -3.00
CA THR A 542 -32.29 -6.00 -2.22
C THR A 542 -33.59 -6.05 -3.04
N LYS A 543 -33.49 -6.18 -4.37
CA LYS A 543 -34.61 -6.19 -5.33
C LYS A 543 -35.50 -4.94 -5.33
N HIS A 544 -35.05 -3.86 -4.69
CA HIS A 544 -35.80 -2.59 -4.62
C HIS A 544 -35.40 -1.61 -5.71
N THR A 545 -34.32 -1.86 -6.41
CA THR A 545 -33.78 -0.94 -7.42
C THR A 545 -33.36 -1.73 -8.65
N LEU A 546 -33.72 -1.22 -9.80
CA LEU A 546 -33.29 -1.74 -11.09
C LEU A 546 -32.90 -0.60 -12.03
N GLY A 547 -31.89 -0.82 -12.86
CA GLY A 547 -31.50 0.09 -13.94
C GLY A 547 -31.88 -0.47 -15.29
N ILE A 548 -32.48 0.35 -16.14
CA ILE A 548 -32.87 0.03 -17.52
C ILE A 548 -32.16 0.98 -18.45
N ILE A 549 -31.69 0.46 -19.60
CA ILE A 549 -31.14 1.23 -20.71
C ILE A 549 -31.94 0.97 -21.96
N SER A 550 -32.33 2.05 -22.66
CA SER A 550 -32.98 1.98 -23.98
C SER A 550 -31.95 1.72 -25.08
N ASP A 551 -32.41 1.36 -26.26
CA ASP A 551 -31.55 1.11 -27.43
C ASP A 551 -30.84 2.36 -27.94
N ASP A 552 -31.37 3.55 -27.67
CA ASP A 552 -30.76 4.85 -27.99
C ASP A 552 -29.91 5.44 -26.88
N GLY A 553 -29.78 4.72 -25.71
CA GLY A 553 -28.86 5.06 -24.65
C GLY A 553 -29.47 5.82 -23.46
N LEU A 554 -30.81 5.99 -23.38
CA LEU A 554 -31.45 6.54 -22.19
C LEU A 554 -31.33 5.57 -21.02
N GLU A 555 -30.75 6.03 -19.91
CA GLU A 555 -30.66 5.24 -18.69
C GLU A 555 -31.67 5.74 -17.65
N ALA A 556 -32.41 4.82 -17.03
CA ALA A 556 -33.32 5.12 -15.94
C ALA A 556 -33.08 4.16 -14.77
N ILE A 557 -33.10 4.71 -13.54
CA ILE A 557 -33.05 3.92 -12.32
C ILE A 557 -34.42 3.99 -11.65
N ILE A 558 -35.06 2.85 -11.47
CA ILE A 558 -36.32 2.73 -10.76
C ILE A 558 -36.00 2.22 -9.35
N HIS A 559 -36.37 3.01 -8.35
CA HIS A 559 -36.26 2.64 -6.95
C HIS A 559 -37.65 2.47 -6.34
N VAL A 560 -37.95 1.27 -5.81
CA VAL A 560 -39.24 0.93 -5.24
C VAL A 560 -39.15 0.91 -3.73
N GLY A 561 -39.92 1.77 -3.07
CA GLY A 561 -40.03 1.84 -1.61
C GLY A 561 -39.02 2.80 -0.96
N LEU A 562 -39.56 3.78 -0.24
CA LEU A 562 -38.86 4.70 0.64
C LEU A 562 -39.29 4.43 2.08
N GLY A 563 -39.11 3.25 2.58
CA GLY A 563 -39.51 2.91 3.92
C GLY A 563 -38.98 1.55 4.35
N LYS A 564 -38.92 1.35 5.67
CA LYS A 564 -38.54 0.05 6.25
C LYS A 564 -39.45 -1.05 5.72
N PRO A 565 -38.86 -2.26 5.46
CA PRO A 565 -39.67 -3.42 5.18
C PRO A 565 -40.64 -3.74 6.29
#